data_e66b4db1d61f8794941d3d2362967271
#
_entry.id   e66b4db1d61f8794941d3d2362967271
#
_cell.length_a   1.000
_cell.length_b   1.000
_cell.length_c   1.000
_cell.angle_alpha   90.00
_cell.angle_beta   90.00
_cell.angle_gamma   90.00
#
_symmetry.space_group_name_H-M   'P 1'
#
loop_
_entity.id
_entity.type
_entity.pdbx_description
1 polymer ?
#
loop_
_entity_poly.entity_id
_entity_poly.type
_entity_poly.pdbx_seq_one_letter_code
_entity_poly.pdbx_strand_id
1 'polypeptide(L)'
;SPGYDRSVTPPRILKGQDAIYSTPRNALMAAQHGLSWMVTTDHGGPNHAKFSMTHAYAELKQSRESVPGLLQFYGMELNMPGMDHHTLIVPNADDEWSTLFEIEHQFDKNEAWPVDPERDTEMARIRALSYMRDLPRLPLVFANHPSRSATGLRQYGYDEPWELRSNNQLAPRVYRGMEGAPGHQAAALTVSDAPARRGWGSTARGAYRNAGARTLGGFDQMTAVVGGLWDSMLGEGRRFWIVATSDSHAHYTETSRRGVDFWPGEFHKTYVHAQNTYTDVLDGLRAGRIFAVAGDLITELDVMATALTQRATVGETLNIGTDERVDVTIRFLDPDIPNASGDSPMVNRVDLILGDVAGPVADINTDTNKTTRVATRFTAATWTRDG
;
A
#
# COMPACT_ATOMS: atom_id res chain seq x y z
N SER A 1 -3.73 17.16 1.00
CA SER A 1 -2.51 17.45 0.22
C SER A 1 -2.57 18.87 -0.35
N PRO A 2 -1.42 19.54 -0.46
CA PRO A 2 -1.37 20.86 -1.05
C PRO A 2 -1.37 20.81 -2.58
N GLY A 3 -1.82 21.91 -3.17
CA GLY A 3 -1.53 22.24 -4.56
C GLY A 3 -0.56 23.42 -4.63
N TYR A 4 -0.33 23.93 -5.84
CA TYR A 4 0.67 24.99 -6.06
C TYR A 4 0.14 26.09 -6.97
N ASP A 5 0.24 27.32 -6.51
CA ASP A 5 0.08 28.49 -7.37
C ASP A 5 1.39 28.73 -8.14
N ARG A 6 1.43 28.29 -9.39
CA ARG A 6 2.59 28.42 -10.28
C ARG A 6 2.66 29.76 -11.01
N SER A 7 1.70 30.67 -10.75
CA SER A 7 1.74 32.04 -11.30
C SER A 7 2.77 32.93 -10.59
N VAL A 8 3.27 32.49 -9.46
CA VAL A 8 4.31 33.17 -8.66
C VAL A 8 5.59 32.35 -8.60
N THR A 9 6.72 33.00 -8.35
CA THR A 9 8.06 32.38 -8.28
C THR A 9 8.73 32.72 -6.95
N PRO A 10 9.12 31.76 -6.11
CA PRO A 10 8.82 30.31 -6.22
C PRO A 10 7.31 30.02 -6.14
N PRO A 11 6.86 28.84 -6.59
CA PRO A 11 5.46 28.45 -6.48
C PRO A 11 4.97 28.51 -5.03
N ARG A 12 3.79 29.09 -4.84
CA ARG A 12 3.19 29.20 -3.51
C ARG A 12 2.35 27.98 -3.20
N ILE A 13 2.55 27.39 -2.04
CA ILE A 13 1.77 26.25 -1.56
C ILE A 13 0.35 26.70 -1.24
N LEU A 14 -0.63 25.97 -1.74
CA LEU A 14 -2.06 26.17 -1.52
C LEU A 14 -2.63 24.97 -0.77
N LYS A 15 -3.04 25.15 0.49
CA LYS A 15 -3.62 24.09 1.31
C LYS A 15 -4.92 23.54 0.69
N GLY A 16 -5.11 22.22 0.70
CA GLY A 16 -6.35 21.57 0.31
C GLY A 16 -6.70 21.68 -1.17
N GLN A 17 -5.72 21.77 -2.06
CA GLN A 17 -5.99 21.87 -3.52
C GLN A 17 -5.98 20.51 -4.21
N ASP A 18 -5.19 19.57 -3.72
CA ASP A 18 -5.14 18.20 -4.18
C ASP A 18 -6.08 17.34 -3.33
N ALA A 19 -5.70 16.90 -2.13
CA ALA A 19 -6.64 16.33 -1.18
C ALA A 19 -7.30 17.45 -0.36
N ILE A 20 -8.64 17.47 -0.36
CA ILE A 20 -9.42 18.63 0.13
C ILE A 20 -9.75 18.59 1.62
N TYR A 21 -9.62 17.42 2.24
CA TYR A 21 -9.99 17.24 3.64
C TYR A 21 -8.82 17.50 4.58
N SER A 22 -9.17 17.93 5.79
CA SER A 22 -8.22 18.01 6.88
C SER A 22 -7.88 16.63 7.44
N THR A 23 -6.71 16.49 8.05
CA THR A 23 -6.28 15.25 8.71
C THR A 23 -7.29 14.78 9.77
N PRO A 24 -7.84 15.63 10.67
CA PRO A 24 -8.88 15.20 11.61
C PRO A 24 -10.16 14.68 10.93
N ARG A 25 -10.54 15.23 9.78
CA ARG A 25 -11.70 14.75 9.04
C ARG A 25 -11.44 13.35 8.47
N ASN A 26 -10.29 13.14 7.85
CA ASN A 26 -9.89 11.82 7.35
C ASN A 26 -9.79 10.80 8.49
N ALA A 27 -9.23 11.18 9.64
CA ALA A 27 -9.12 10.31 10.81
C ALA A 27 -10.49 9.92 11.36
N LEU A 28 -11.45 10.85 11.43
CA LEU A 28 -12.82 10.57 11.83
C LEU A 28 -13.48 9.56 10.89
N MET A 29 -13.33 9.76 9.57
CA MET A 29 -13.89 8.86 8.58
C MET A 29 -13.21 7.49 8.61
N ALA A 30 -11.89 7.43 8.79
CA ALA A 30 -11.15 6.18 9.00
C ALA A 30 -11.72 5.38 10.18
N ALA A 31 -11.93 6.03 11.31
CA ALA A 31 -12.53 5.41 12.49
C ALA A 31 -13.97 4.93 12.23
N GLN A 32 -14.79 5.72 11.50
CA GLN A 32 -16.14 5.32 11.12
C GLN A 32 -16.17 4.08 10.21
N HIS A 33 -15.15 3.91 9.37
CA HIS A 33 -15.02 2.74 8.50
C HIS A 33 -14.22 1.59 9.17
N GLY A 34 -14.03 1.66 10.49
CA GLY A 34 -13.49 0.57 11.31
C GLY A 34 -11.98 0.43 11.28
N LEU A 35 -11.24 1.45 10.82
CA LEU A 35 -9.79 1.42 10.93
C LEU A 35 -9.35 1.66 12.38
N SER A 36 -8.35 0.93 12.83
CA SER A 36 -7.63 1.15 14.09
C SER A 36 -6.31 1.89 13.90
N TRP A 37 -5.84 2.02 12.68
CA TRP A 37 -4.65 2.78 12.31
C TRP A 37 -4.77 3.37 10.90
N MET A 38 -4.04 4.46 10.65
CA MET A 38 -3.91 5.09 9.35
C MET A 38 -2.56 5.78 9.21
N VAL A 39 -2.20 6.13 7.98
CA VAL A 39 -1.03 6.96 7.65
C VAL A 39 -1.49 8.21 6.93
N THR A 40 -0.97 9.38 7.30
CA THR A 40 -1.12 10.60 6.52
C THR A 40 -0.04 10.64 5.45
N THR A 41 -0.39 10.84 4.18
CA THR A 41 0.53 10.70 3.04
C THR A 41 0.37 11.86 2.06
N ASP A 42 0.58 13.08 2.53
CA ASP A 42 0.59 14.26 1.66
C ASP A 42 1.69 14.16 0.60
N HIS A 43 1.41 14.65 -0.61
CA HIS A 43 2.42 14.80 -1.65
C HIS A 43 3.51 15.80 -1.27
N GLY A 44 4.75 15.51 -1.67
CA GLY A 44 5.83 16.49 -1.72
C GLY A 44 5.68 17.49 -2.86
N GLY A 45 6.61 18.42 -2.97
CA GLY A 45 6.69 19.42 -4.06
C GLY A 45 7.56 20.60 -3.69
N PRO A 46 7.62 21.67 -4.51
CA PRO A 46 8.53 22.79 -4.30
C PRO A 46 8.43 23.41 -2.90
N ASN A 47 9.52 23.34 -2.12
CA ASN A 47 9.63 23.84 -0.74
C ASN A 47 8.58 23.26 0.23
N HIS A 48 8.11 22.04 -0.02
CA HIS A 48 7.03 21.43 0.76
C HIS A 48 7.51 20.91 2.13
N ALA A 49 8.75 20.46 2.26
CA ALA A 49 9.26 19.88 3.50
C ALA A 49 9.07 20.80 4.72
N LYS A 50 9.31 22.09 4.57
CA LYS A 50 9.08 23.08 5.62
C LYS A 50 7.59 23.24 5.93
N PHE A 51 6.73 23.19 4.93
CA PHE A 51 5.28 23.25 5.10
C PHE A 51 4.77 22.00 5.81
N SER A 52 5.24 20.82 5.40
CA SER A 52 4.95 19.55 6.03
C SER A 52 5.26 19.59 7.54
N MET A 53 6.47 20.02 7.89
CA MET A 53 6.91 20.15 9.28
C MET A 53 6.04 21.13 10.09
N THR A 54 5.72 22.31 9.53
CA THR A 54 5.09 23.39 10.30
C THR A 54 3.57 23.33 10.31
N HIS A 55 2.94 22.75 9.28
CA HIS A 55 1.48 22.72 9.12
C HIS A 55 0.92 21.30 9.16
N ALA A 56 1.39 20.37 8.32
CA ALA A 56 0.85 19.03 8.28
C ALA A 56 1.08 18.28 9.59
N TYR A 57 2.27 18.39 10.16
CA TYR A 57 2.56 17.78 11.47
C TYR A 57 1.75 18.39 12.63
N ALA A 58 1.54 19.71 12.61
CA ALA A 58 0.70 20.36 13.61
C ALA A 58 -0.75 19.88 13.51
N GLU A 59 -1.26 19.71 12.29
CA GLU A 59 -2.61 19.20 12.04
C GLU A 59 -2.73 17.72 12.42
N LEU A 60 -1.70 16.92 12.18
CA LEU A 60 -1.65 15.52 12.64
C LEU A 60 -1.72 15.41 14.18
N LYS A 61 -0.99 16.26 14.92
CA LYS A 61 -1.08 16.28 16.39
C LYS A 61 -2.49 16.61 16.87
N GLN A 62 -3.11 17.62 16.28
CA GLN A 62 -4.51 17.97 16.57
C GLN A 62 -5.44 16.81 16.23
N SER A 63 -5.20 16.10 15.16
CA SER A 63 -5.98 14.94 14.74
C SER A 63 -5.86 13.78 15.73
N ARG A 64 -4.66 13.49 16.23
CA ARG A 64 -4.41 12.48 17.27
C ARG A 64 -5.17 12.80 18.57
N GLU A 65 -5.23 14.08 18.94
CA GLU A 65 -6.02 14.53 20.12
C GLU A 65 -7.53 14.38 19.88
N SER A 66 -7.99 14.66 18.65
CA SER A 66 -9.42 14.65 18.29
C SER A 66 -9.97 13.23 18.08
N VAL A 67 -9.14 12.28 17.66
CA VAL A 67 -9.52 10.88 17.39
C VAL A 67 -8.53 9.94 18.09
N PRO A 68 -8.51 9.89 19.41
CA PRO A 68 -7.46 9.19 20.19
C PRO A 68 -7.50 7.67 20.08
N GLY A 69 -8.62 7.09 19.62
CA GLY A 69 -8.76 5.64 19.43
C GLY A 69 -8.11 5.12 18.13
N LEU A 70 -7.65 6.01 17.25
CA LEU A 70 -7.04 5.69 16.00
C LEU A 70 -5.54 5.97 16.05
N LEU A 71 -4.70 4.98 15.76
CA LEU A 71 -3.27 5.20 15.59
C LEU A 71 -3.04 5.95 14.27
N GLN A 72 -2.40 7.11 14.32
CA GLN A 72 -2.18 7.96 13.16
C GLN A 72 -0.68 8.15 12.94
N PHE A 73 -0.12 7.40 11.99
CA PHE A 73 1.28 7.52 11.62
C PHE A 73 1.53 8.79 10.82
N TYR A 74 2.69 9.40 11.03
CA TYR A 74 3.20 10.44 10.17
C TYR A 74 3.91 9.84 8.97
N GLY A 75 3.57 10.29 7.80
CA GLY A 75 4.13 9.82 6.55
C GLY A 75 3.97 10.83 5.43
N MET A 76 4.32 10.43 4.24
CA MET A 76 4.12 11.21 3.01
C MET A 76 4.01 10.29 1.80
N GLU A 77 3.45 10.79 0.75
CA GLU A 77 3.59 10.23 -0.58
C GLU A 77 4.83 10.87 -1.23
N LEU A 78 5.97 10.20 -1.02
CA LEU A 78 7.28 10.67 -1.49
C LEU A 78 7.37 10.58 -3.01
N ASN A 79 7.72 11.68 -3.67
CA ASN A 79 8.11 11.67 -5.08
C ASN A 79 9.49 11.02 -5.21
N MET A 80 9.51 9.69 -5.34
CA MET A 80 10.75 8.92 -5.35
C MET A 80 11.60 9.27 -6.57
N PRO A 81 12.89 9.58 -6.41
CA PRO A 81 13.78 9.82 -7.53
C PRO A 81 13.80 8.69 -8.55
N GLY A 82 13.61 9.00 -9.83
CA GLY A 82 13.64 8.04 -10.93
C GLY A 82 12.47 7.05 -10.98
N MET A 83 11.48 7.17 -10.11
CA MET A 83 10.31 6.28 -10.03
C MET A 83 9.01 7.07 -9.87
N ASP A 84 7.89 6.39 -9.65
CA ASP A 84 6.61 7.03 -9.29
C ASP A 84 6.55 7.34 -7.77
N HIS A 85 5.37 7.55 -7.24
CA HIS A 85 5.16 7.87 -5.84
C HIS A 85 5.39 6.65 -4.93
N HIS A 86 5.81 6.93 -3.69
CA HIS A 86 6.02 5.91 -2.68
C HIS A 86 5.45 6.35 -1.33
N THR A 87 4.68 5.51 -0.69
CA THR A 87 4.29 5.74 0.71
C THR A 87 5.51 5.58 1.60
N LEU A 88 5.84 6.64 2.32
CA LEU A 88 6.83 6.67 3.40
C LEU A 88 6.09 6.73 4.73
N ILE A 89 6.40 5.80 5.64
CA ILE A 89 5.87 5.77 7.01
C ILE A 89 7.03 5.92 7.97
N VAL A 90 7.06 6.99 8.76
CA VAL A 90 8.07 7.14 9.81
C VAL A 90 7.60 6.53 11.12
N PRO A 91 8.50 5.92 11.93
CA PRO A 91 8.15 5.43 13.25
C PRO A 91 7.66 6.55 14.16
N ASN A 92 6.60 6.31 14.91
CA ASN A 92 6.11 7.27 15.89
C ASN A 92 7.13 7.45 17.03
N ALA A 93 7.68 8.65 17.13
CA ALA A 93 8.68 9.04 18.11
C ALA A 93 8.73 10.58 18.22
N ASP A 94 9.41 11.11 19.24
CA ASP A 94 9.50 12.55 19.46
C ASP A 94 10.16 13.32 18.30
N ASP A 95 10.97 12.64 17.50
CA ASP A 95 11.68 13.19 16.34
C ASP A 95 11.07 12.76 14.99
N GLU A 96 9.86 12.19 14.95
CA GLU A 96 9.21 11.77 13.70
C GLU A 96 9.09 12.93 12.70
N TRP A 97 8.81 14.15 13.19
CA TRP A 97 8.67 15.35 12.36
C TRP A 97 9.98 15.77 11.69
N SER A 98 11.09 15.70 12.40
CA SER A 98 12.40 16.02 11.82
C SER A 98 12.92 14.91 10.92
N THR A 99 12.63 13.67 11.23
CA THR A 99 12.95 12.51 10.36
C THR A 99 12.27 12.64 9.00
N LEU A 100 10.97 12.94 8.98
CA LEU A 100 10.26 13.13 7.72
C LEU A 100 10.79 14.37 6.97
N PHE A 101 10.98 15.49 7.68
CA PHE A 101 11.52 16.71 7.10
C PHE A 101 12.85 16.47 6.39
N GLU A 102 13.79 15.78 7.05
CA GLU A 102 15.11 15.51 6.47
C GLU A 102 15.02 14.60 5.23
N ILE A 103 14.16 13.58 5.26
CA ILE A 103 13.97 12.68 4.11
C ILE A 103 13.37 13.48 2.94
N GLU A 104 12.28 14.21 3.15
CA GLU A 104 11.61 14.99 2.12
C GLU A 104 12.54 16.05 1.55
N HIS A 105 13.12 16.90 2.43
CA HIS A 105 13.98 18.00 2.02
C HIS A 105 15.18 17.55 1.19
N GLN A 106 15.81 16.45 1.57
CA GLN A 106 16.98 15.96 0.86
C GLN A 106 16.66 15.15 -0.39
N PHE A 107 15.56 14.38 -0.39
CA PHE A 107 15.39 13.31 -1.38
C PHE A 107 14.08 13.36 -2.18
N ASP A 108 13.05 14.14 -1.79
CA ASP A 108 11.90 14.30 -2.66
C ASP A 108 12.33 14.99 -3.96
N LYS A 109 12.07 14.37 -5.11
CA LYS A 109 12.57 14.88 -6.40
C LYS A 109 11.97 16.23 -6.79
N ASN A 110 10.79 16.56 -6.24
CA ASN A 110 10.06 17.78 -6.54
C ASN A 110 10.28 18.91 -5.51
N GLU A 111 11.04 18.67 -4.43
CA GLU A 111 11.25 19.65 -3.36
C GLU A 111 12.01 20.90 -3.83
N ALA A 112 12.97 20.74 -4.73
CA ALA A 112 13.82 21.85 -5.15
C ALA A 112 13.10 22.86 -6.04
N TRP A 113 13.36 24.16 -5.81
CA TRP A 113 12.98 25.23 -6.71
C TRP A 113 14.14 26.22 -6.87
N PRO A 114 14.61 26.52 -8.11
CA PRO A 114 14.17 25.91 -9.39
C PRO A 114 14.34 24.39 -9.42
N VAL A 115 13.62 23.73 -10.33
CA VAL A 115 13.71 22.27 -10.50
C VAL A 115 15.16 21.86 -10.72
N ASP A 116 15.61 20.90 -9.94
CA ASP A 116 16.94 20.30 -10.04
C ASP A 116 16.84 18.89 -10.63
N PRO A 117 17.22 18.67 -11.88
CA PRO A 117 17.12 17.36 -12.51
C PRO A 117 18.02 16.29 -11.87
N GLU A 118 19.07 16.66 -11.15
CA GLU A 118 19.92 15.71 -10.42
C GLU A 118 19.20 15.03 -9.24
N ARG A 119 18.08 15.60 -8.82
CA ARG A 119 17.22 15.00 -7.79
C ARG A 119 16.35 13.86 -8.33
N ASP A 120 16.09 13.79 -9.64
CA ASP A 120 15.26 12.76 -10.28
C ASP A 120 16.13 11.75 -11.04
N THR A 121 17.05 11.11 -10.32
CA THR A 121 17.98 10.13 -10.88
C THR A 121 18.03 8.87 -10.05
N GLU A 122 18.45 7.76 -10.65
CA GLU A 122 18.71 6.50 -9.93
C GLU A 122 19.71 6.69 -8.78
N MET A 123 20.75 7.49 -8.99
CA MET A 123 21.74 7.77 -7.94
C MET A 123 21.13 8.52 -6.75
N ALA A 124 20.20 9.44 -7.01
CA ALA A 124 19.46 10.12 -5.96
C ALA A 124 18.57 9.13 -5.17
N ARG A 125 17.92 8.18 -5.85
CA ARG A 125 17.17 7.09 -5.23
C ARG A 125 18.04 6.21 -4.33
N ILE A 126 19.21 5.81 -4.83
CA ILE A 126 20.17 5.02 -4.04
C ILE A 126 20.58 5.78 -2.78
N ARG A 127 20.86 7.07 -2.88
CA ARG A 127 21.18 7.92 -1.70
C ARG A 127 20.02 7.98 -0.72
N ALA A 128 18.79 8.18 -1.20
CA ALA A 128 17.59 8.24 -0.37
C ALA A 128 17.38 6.95 0.43
N LEU A 129 17.42 5.80 -0.25
CA LEU A 129 17.24 4.51 0.39
C LEU A 129 18.39 4.14 1.34
N SER A 130 19.63 4.50 0.97
CA SER A 130 20.79 4.30 1.85
C SER A 130 20.68 5.15 3.12
N TYR A 131 20.28 6.41 3.00
CA TYR A 131 20.03 7.28 4.15
C TYR A 131 18.96 6.68 5.07
N MET A 132 17.80 6.29 4.52
CA MET A 132 16.71 5.70 5.30
C MET A 132 17.09 4.36 5.94
N ARG A 133 17.92 3.53 5.27
CA ARG A 133 18.44 2.26 5.79
C ARG A 133 19.35 2.47 7.01
N ASP A 134 20.09 3.56 7.04
CA ASP A 134 21.11 3.84 8.06
C ASP A 134 20.54 4.65 9.25
N LEU A 135 19.25 4.98 9.22
CA LEU A 135 18.56 5.66 10.33
C LEU A 135 18.46 4.73 11.57
N PRO A 136 18.54 5.27 12.79
CA PRO A 136 18.41 4.49 14.02
C PRO A 136 17.02 3.86 14.20
N ARG A 137 15.98 4.54 13.70
CA ARG A 137 14.61 4.06 13.62
C ARG A 137 14.20 3.98 12.14
N LEU A 138 14.09 2.76 11.65
CA LEU A 138 13.87 2.52 10.23
C LEU A 138 12.45 2.87 9.81
N PRO A 139 12.24 3.73 8.82
CA PRO A 139 10.95 3.94 8.20
C PRO A 139 10.52 2.70 7.38
N LEU A 140 9.30 2.73 6.87
CA LEU A 140 8.82 1.81 5.85
C LEU A 140 8.51 2.55 4.56
N VAL A 141 8.81 1.90 3.44
CA VAL A 141 8.53 2.42 2.09
C VAL A 141 7.82 1.34 1.28
N PHE A 142 6.73 1.74 0.62
CA PHE A 142 5.96 0.93 -0.32
C PHE A 142 5.79 1.71 -1.62
N ALA A 143 5.94 1.04 -2.78
CA ALA A 143 5.63 1.65 -4.07
C ALA A 143 4.11 1.86 -4.20
N ASN A 144 3.68 3.08 -4.52
CA ASN A 144 2.26 3.40 -4.69
C ASN A 144 1.81 3.09 -6.11
N HIS A 145 0.55 2.61 -6.25
CA HIS A 145 -0.11 2.38 -7.54
C HIS A 145 0.87 1.96 -8.67
N PRO A 146 1.65 0.87 -8.49
CA PRO A 146 2.88 0.62 -9.26
C PRO A 146 2.67 0.44 -10.77
N SER A 147 1.46 0.08 -11.20
CA SER A 147 1.14 0.02 -12.64
C SER A 147 0.37 1.22 -13.16
N ARG A 148 0.31 2.36 -12.44
CA ARG A 148 -0.47 3.54 -12.87
C ARG A 148 -0.05 4.08 -14.23
N SER A 149 1.21 4.00 -14.57
CA SER A 149 1.79 4.45 -15.83
C SER A 149 2.01 3.32 -16.85
N ALA A 150 1.64 2.09 -16.52
CA ALA A 150 1.77 0.94 -17.42
C ALA A 150 0.89 1.10 -18.66
N THR A 151 1.37 0.58 -19.79
CA THR A 151 0.68 0.66 -21.10
C THR A 151 -0.09 -0.62 -21.44
N GLY A 152 0.07 -1.69 -20.66
CA GLY A 152 -0.59 -2.97 -20.84
C GLY A 152 -0.21 -3.97 -19.77
N LEU A 153 -0.74 -5.19 -19.90
CA LEU A 153 -0.36 -6.28 -19.00
C LEU A 153 1.13 -6.62 -19.20
N ARG A 154 1.90 -6.61 -18.11
CA ARG A 154 3.35 -6.84 -18.08
C ARG A 154 4.15 -5.80 -18.90
N GLN A 155 3.55 -4.64 -19.12
CA GLN A 155 4.21 -3.48 -19.71
C GLN A 155 4.27 -2.41 -18.64
N TYR A 156 5.31 -2.47 -17.84
CA TYR A 156 5.50 -1.64 -16.68
C TYR A 156 5.76 -0.18 -17.05
N GLY A 157 5.45 0.73 -16.14
CA GLY A 157 5.61 2.16 -16.36
C GLY A 157 6.83 2.71 -15.63
N TYR A 158 6.61 3.61 -14.68
CA TYR A 158 7.68 4.21 -13.88
C TYR A 158 8.27 3.26 -12.82
N ASP A 159 7.56 2.19 -12.44
CA ASP A 159 8.02 1.21 -11.48
C ASP A 159 8.28 -0.11 -12.21
N GLU A 160 9.52 -0.35 -12.55
CA GLU A 160 9.92 -1.55 -13.28
C GLU A 160 10.38 -2.68 -12.33
N PRO A 161 10.31 -3.95 -12.76
CA PRO A 161 10.72 -5.09 -11.95
C PRO A 161 12.12 -4.98 -11.35
N TRP A 162 13.08 -4.48 -12.13
CA TRP A 162 14.47 -4.31 -11.69
C TRP A 162 14.62 -3.24 -10.60
N GLU A 163 13.81 -2.19 -10.65
CA GLU A 163 13.83 -1.11 -9.65
C GLU A 163 13.32 -1.59 -8.30
N LEU A 164 12.16 -2.28 -8.30
CA LEU A 164 11.59 -2.87 -7.09
C LEU A 164 12.59 -3.84 -6.43
N ARG A 165 13.28 -4.65 -7.23
CA ARG A 165 14.32 -5.58 -6.75
C ARG A 165 15.52 -4.86 -6.16
N SER A 166 16.07 -3.91 -6.90
CA SER A 166 17.24 -3.14 -6.51
C SER A 166 17.00 -2.38 -5.22
N ASN A 167 15.83 -1.76 -5.08
CA ASN A 167 15.42 -1.03 -3.89
C ASN A 167 15.28 -1.97 -2.67
N ASN A 168 14.58 -3.10 -2.85
CA ASN A 168 14.44 -4.09 -1.79
C ASN A 168 15.80 -4.72 -1.41
N GLN A 169 16.70 -4.94 -2.38
CA GLN A 169 18.05 -5.43 -2.16
C GLN A 169 18.90 -4.44 -1.34
N LEU A 170 18.81 -3.16 -1.68
CA LEU A 170 19.59 -2.09 -1.05
C LEU A 170 19.15 -1.82 0.38
N ALA A 171 17.84 -1.81 0.61
CA ALA A 171 17.24 -1.46 1.89
C ALA A 171 16.13 -2.46 2.31
N PRO A 172 16.45 -3.73 2.55
CA PRO A 172 15.48 -4.82 2.71
C PRO A 172 14.59 -4.70 3.96
N ARG A 173 14.93 -3.84 4.91
CA ARG A 173 14.11 -3.56 6.10
C ARG A 173 13.30 -2.27 5.99
N VAL A 174 13.57 -1.46 4.96
CA VAL A 174 12.90 -0.18 4.66
C VAL A 174 11.95 -0.35 3.49
N TYR A 175 12.45 -0.77 2.33
CA TYR A 175 11.66 -0.95 1.12
C TYR A 175 11.00 -2.32 1.13
N ARG A 176 9.76 -2.37 1.63
CA ARG A 176 9.11 -3.62 2.05
C ARG A 176 8.01 -4.12 1.15
N GLY A 177 7.60 -3.34 0.15
CA GLY A 177 6.51 -3.80 -0.68
C GLY A 177 5.95 -2.75 -1.62
N MET A 178 4.71 -2.99 -2.02
CA MET A 178 3.96 -2.13 -2.91
C MET A 178 2.47 -2.13 -2.56
N GLU A 179 1.74 -1.14 -3.06
CA GLU A 179 0.29 -1.18 -3.05
C GLU A 179 -0.21 -2.28 -3.98
N GLY A 180 -0.66 -3.36 -3.38
CA GLY A 180 -1.31 -4.43 -4.12
C GLY A 180 -2.74 -4.08 -4.51
N ALA A 181 -3.41 -3.27 -3.70
CA ALA A 181 -4.74 -2.72 -3.96
C ALA A 181 -4.71 -1.20 -3.78
N PRO A 182 -4.33 -0.43 -4.83
CA PRO A 182 -4.06 1.00 -4.75
C PRO A 182 -5.33 1.86 -4.83
N GLY A 183 -6.14 1.79 -3.81
CA GLY A 183 -7.27 2.66 -3.55
C GLY A 183 -8.21 2.90 -4.73
N HIS A 184 -8.68 4.12 -4.85
CA HIS A 184 -9.60 4.53 -5.90
C HIS A 184 -9.01 4.41 -7.31
N GLN A 185 -7.69 4.41 -7.45
CA GLN A 185 -7.04 4.27 -8.76
C GLN A 185 -7.24 2.89 -9.38
N ALA A 186 -7.45 1.87 -8.56
CA ALA A 186 -7.62 0.49 -9.00
C ALA A 186 -8.99 -0.12 -8.65
N ALA A 187 -9.85 0.64 -8.00
CA ALA A 187 -11.13 0.14 -7.50
C ALA A 187 -11.99 -0.45 -8.60
N ALA A 188 -12.25 -1.75 -8.48
CA ALA A 188 -13.07 -2.52 -9.42
C ALA A 188 -14.54 -2.62 -9.01
N LEU A 189 -14.91 -2.06 -7.85
CA LEU A 189 -16.23 -2.29 -7.29
C LEU A 189 -17.34 -1.56 -8.04
N THR A 190 -18.38 -2.34 -8.17
CA THR A 190 -19.62 -1.93 -8.79
C THR A 190 -20.55 -1.42 -7.74
N VAL A 191 -20.75 -0.14 -7.68
CA VAL A 191 -22.02 0.35 -7.14
C VAL A 191 -22.90 0.68 -8.32
N SER A 192 -24.02 -0.01 -8.46
CA SER A 192 -24.90 0.07 -9.62
C SER A 192 -25.37 1.49 -9.90
N ASP A 193 -25.46 2.33 -8.88
CA ASP A 193 -26.10 3.64 -8.93
C ASP A 193 -25.13 4.81 -8.71
N ALA A 194 -23.85 4.57 -8.54
CA ALA A 194 -22.86 5.62 -8.37
C ALA A 194 -21.79 5.59 -9.46
N PRO A 195 -22.06 6.19 -10.64
CA PRO A 195 -21.06 6.28 -11.72
C PRO A 195 -19.76 6.97 -11.29
N ALA A 196 -19.79 7.72 -10.19
CA ALA A 196 -18.62 8.37 -9.60
C ALA A 196 -17.68 7.41 -8.84
N ARG A 197 -18.15 6.24 -8.42
CA ARG A 197 -17.31 5.19 -7.77
C ARG A 197 -16.48 4.38 -8.76
N ARG A 198 -16.19 4.94 -9.90
CA ARG A 198 -15.28 4.35 -10.87
C ARG A 198 -13.90 4.89 -10.58
N GLY A 199 -12.90 4.06 -10.72
CA GLY A 199 -11.52 4.48 -10.62
C GLY A 199 -11.27 5.79 -11.36
N TRP A 200 -10.42 6.60 -10.86
CA TRP A 200 -10.24 8.01 -11.25
C TRP A 200 -10.12 8.20 -12.76
N GLY A 201 -11.14 8.80 -13.38
CA GLY A 201 -11.16 9.09 -14.80
C GLY A 201 -11.29 7.89 -15.75
N SER A 202 -11.49 6.69 -15.23
CA SER A 202 -11.73 5.49 -16.03
C SER A 202 -13.22 5.36 -16.37
N THR A 203 -13.52 5.08 -17.64
CA THR A 203 -14.83 4.65 -18.07
C THR A 203 -15.04 3.14 -17.86
N ALA A 204 -13.96 2.42 -17.59
CA ALA A 204 -13.96 0.99 -17.31
C ALA A 204 -13.54 0.77 -15.85
N ARG A 205 -14.30 -0.06 -15.15
CA ARG A 205 -13.98 -0.49 -13.79
C ARG A 205 -12.73 -1.34 -13.77
N GLY A 206 -11.94 -1.20 -12.72
CA GLY A 206 -10.76 -2.00 -12.55
C GLY A 206 -9.65 -1.66 -13.54
N ALA A 207 -9.47 -0.39 -13.86
CA ALA A 207 -8.38 0.09 -14.68
C ALA A 207 -7.88 1.43 -14.18
N TYR A 208 -6.58 1.63 -14.27
CA TYR A 208 -5.98 2.94 -14.04
C TYR A 208 -6.40 3.96 -15.10
N ARG A 209 -6.37 5.23 -14.74
CA ARG A 209 -6.83 6.34 -15.58
C ARG A 209 -6.19 6.37 -16.98
N ASN A 210 -4.90 6.16 -17.05
CA ASN A 210 -4.12 6.30 -18.27
C ASN A 210 -3.68 4.96 -18.87
N ALA A 211 -4.13 3.86 -18.28
CA ALA A 211 -3.50 2.59 -18.54
C ALA A 211 -4.34 1.73 -19.45
N GLY A 212 -3.70 1.19 -20.43
CA GLY A 212 -4.08 -0.09 -20.96
C GLY A 212 -3.99 -1.21 -19.89
N ALA A 213 -3.38 -0.94 -18.72
CA ALA A 213 -3.26 -1.90 -17.63
C ALA A 213 -4.55 -1.98 -16.81
N ARG A 214 -5.13 -3.17 -16.77
CA ARG A 214 -6.30 -3.47 -15.96
C ARG A 214 -5.89 -3.82 -14.54
N THR A 215 -6.76 -3.50 -13.58
CA THR A 215 -6.71 -4.10 -12.25
C THR A 215 -7.59 -5.34 -12.22
N LEU A 216 -7.25 -6.29 -11.40
CA LEU A 216 -7.91 -7.58 -11.29
C LEU A 216 -8.59 -7.67 -9.92
N GLY A 217 -9.91 -7.43 -9.88
CA GLY A 217 -10.66 -7.42 -8.62
C GLY A 217 -10.26 -6.29 -7.66
N GLY A 218 -9.79 -5.15 -8.17
CA GLY A 218 -9.28 -4.03 -7.37
C GLY A 218 -7.80 -4.14 -7.01
N PHE A 219 -7.11 -5.21 -7.46
CA PHE A 219 -5.68 -5.42 -7.25
C PHE A 219 -4.87 -5.09 -8.50
N ASP A 220 -3.69 -4.53 -8.29
CA ASP A 220 -2.72 -4.25 -9.34
C ASP A 220 -2.25 -5.52 -10.05
N GLN A 221 -1.94 -5.42 -11.34
CA GLN A 221 -1.45 -6.56 -12.12
C GLN A 221 -0.15 -7.17 -11.56
N MET A 222 0.74 -6.34 -10.97
CA MET A 222 1.98 -6.83 -10.38
C MET A 222 1.71 -7.80 -9.21
N THR A 223 0.57 -7.66 -8.56
CA THR A 223 0.14 -8.50 -7.43
C THR A 223 -0.78 -9.63 -7.86
N ALA A 224 -1.78 -9.33 -8.68
CA ALA A 224 -2.93 -10.22 -8.90
C ALA A 224 -2.66 -11.35 -9.89
N VAL A 225 -1.62 -11.24 -10.71
CA VAL A 225 -1.28 -12.30 -11.69
C VAL A 225 -0.54 -13.42 -10.98
N VAL A 226 -1.18 -14.58 -10.85
CA VAL A 226 -0.55 -15.78 -10.30
C VAL A 226 0.63 -16.22 -11.16
N GLY A 227 1.80 -16.39 -10.54
CA GLY A 227 3.06 -16.61 -11.23
C GLY A 227 3.65 -15.33 -11.84
N GLY A 228 3.13 -14.15 -11.49
CA GLY A 228 3.58 -12.85 -11.96
C GLY A 228 4.75 -12.26 -11.15
N LEU A 229 4.87 -10.93 -11.18
CA LEU A 229 6.02 -10.23 -10.61
C LEU A 229 6.15 -10.43 -9.09
N TRP A 230 5.06 -10.28 -8.34
CA TRP A 230 5.12 -10.48 -6.89
C TRP A 230 5.59 -11.88 -6.53
N ASP A 231 5.04 -12.92 -7.20
CA ASP A 231 5.45 -14.31 -7.02
C ASP A 231 6.90 -14.54 -7.45
N SER A 232 7.38 -13.82 -8.47
CA SER A 232 8.78 -13.86 -8.88
C SER A 232 9.71 -13.34 -7.78
N MET A 233 9.37 -12.22 -7.15
CA MET A 233 10.13 -11.67 -6.04
C MET A 233 10.10 -12.58 -4.80
N LEU A 234 8.94 -13.16 -4.46
CA LEU A 234 8.82 -14.13 -3.38
C LEU A 234 9.63 -15.39 -3.67
N GLY A 235 9.66 -15.85 -4.93
CA GLY A 235 10.47 -16.98 -5.38
C GLY A 235 11.98 -16.78 -5.26
N GLU A 236 12.44 -15.55 -5.11
CA GLU A 236 13.82 -15.23 -4.76
C GLU A 236 14.11 -15.30 -3.26
N GLY A 237 13.09 -15.53 -2.43
CA GLY A 237 13.19 -15.45 -0.96
C GLY A 237 13.13 -14.02 -0.43
N ARG A 238 12.72 -13.06 -1.26
CA ARG A 238 12.57 -11.66 -0.83
C ARG A 238 11.38 -11.51 0.08
N ARG A 239 11.55 -10.73 1.12
CA ARG A 239 10.45 -10.29 1.97
C ARG A 239 9.89 -9.01 1.37
N PHE A 240 8.89 -9.15 0.51
CA PHE A 240 8.25 -8.07 -0.24
C PHE A 240 6.73 -8.26 -0.18
N TRP A 241 6.04 -7.34 0.47
CA TRP A 241 4.66 -7.49 0.87
C TRP A 241 3.73 -6.59 0.06
N ILE A 242 2.43 -6.83 0.16
CA ILE A 242 1.42 -5.99 -0.46
C ILE A 242 0.54 -5.33 0.60
N VAL A 243 0.15 -4.09 0.34
CA VAL A 243 -0.79 -3.33 1.17
C VAL A 243 -2.00 -2.91 0.33
N ALA A 244 -3.10 -2.66 1.00
CA ALA A 244 -4.29 -2.04 0.43
C ALA A 244 -4.47 -0.65 1.03
N THR A 245 -4.70 0.35 0.21
CA THR A 245 -4.78 1.76 0.60
C THR A 245 -6.07 2.40 0.09
N SER A 246 -6.36 3.64 0.47
CA SER A 246 -7.49 4.40 -0.05
C SER A 246 -7.11 5.42 -1.10
N ASP A 247 -5.93 6.02 -0.97
CA ASP A 247 -5.49 7.15 -1.79
C ASP A 247 -6.56 8.27 -1.80
N SER A 248 -7.05 8.64 -0.59
CA SER A 248 -8.23 9.50 -0.42
C SER A 248 -7.91 10.97 -0.61
N HIS A 249 -8.58 11.61 -1.58
CA HIS A 249 -8.42 13.04 -1.91
C HIS A 249 -9.73 13.81 -1.78
N ALA A 250 -10.78 13.38 -2.53
CA ALA A 250 -12.07 14.04 -2.59
C ALA A 250 -13.18 13.00 -2.76
N HIS A 251 -13.97 12.80 -1.73
CA HIS A 251 -14.98 11.75 -1.69
C HIS A 251 -16.05 11.93 -2.77
N TYR A 252 -16.45 10.83 -3.40
CA TYR A 252 -17.36 10.81 -4.54
C TYR A 252 -18.75 11.40 -4.27
N THR A 253 -19.18 11.51 -3.02
CA THR A 253 -20.47 12.13 -2.64
C THR A 253 -20.38 13.65 -2.42
N GLU A 254 -19.16 14.19 -2.23
CA GLU A 254 -18.94 15.61 -1.93
C GLU A 254 -18.45 16.36 -3.17
N THR A 255 -19.17 16.22 -4.26
CA THR A 255 -18.75 16.32 -5.64
C THR A 255 -18.59 17.68 -6.28
N SER A 256 -18.51 18.78 -5.56
CA SER A 256 -18.20 20.06 -6.22
C SER A 256 -16.86 20.07 -6.96
N ARG A 257 -16.00 19.04 -6.73
CA ARG A 257 -14.66 18.90 -7.26
C ARG A 257 -14.33 17.53 -7.85
N ARG A 258 -15.21 16.86 -8.55
CA ARG A 258 -14.91 15.56 -9.17
C ARG A 258 -14.51 14.46 -8.17
N GLY A 259 -15.13 14.43 -6.99
CA GLY A 259 -14.91 13.33 -6.06
C GLY A 259 -15.18 11.99 -6.73
N VAL A 260 -14.16 11.17 -6.80
CA VAL A 260 -14.21 9.82 -7.40
C VAL A 260 -13.65 8.77 -6.47
N ASP A 261 -13.11 9.19 -5.34
CA ASP A 261 -12.42 8.37 -4.37
C ASP A 261 -13.25 8.11 -3.11
N PHE A 262 -12.70 7.34 -2.23
CA PHE A 262 -13.32 6.78 -1.04
C PHE A 262 -12.72 7.39 0.20
N TRP A 263 -13.47 7.34 1.31
CA TRP A 263 -12.89 7.60 2.62
C TRP A 263 -11.85 6.54 2.99
N PRO A 264 -10.88 6.88 3.84
CA PRO A 264 -9.96 5.89 4.38
C PRO A 264 -10.72 4.73 5.03
N GLY A 265 -10.43 3.50 4.60
CA GLY A 265 -11.09 2.30 5.11
C GLY A 265 -12.49 2.01 4.56
N GLU A 266 -13.07 2.88 3.74
CA GLU A 266 -14.39 2.63 3.14
C GLU A 266 -14.38 1.41 2.21
N PHE A 267 -13.22 1.12 1.62
CA PHE A 267 -13.16 0.18 0.51
C PHE A 267 -12.01 -0.80 0.55
N HIS A 268 -10.78 -0.30 0.62
CA HIS A 268 -9.57 -1.09 0.75
C HIS A 268 -9.03 -0.98 2.17
N LYS A 269 -8.62 -2.10 2.73
CA LYS A 269 -8.04 -2.18 4.08
C LYS A 269 -6.83 -3.09 4.11
N THR A 270 -5.80 -2.69 4.83
CA THR A 270 -4.71 -3.56 5.26
C THR A 270 -4.93 -3.96 6.69
N TYR A 271 -5.11 -5.25 6.92
CA TYR A 271 -5.16 -5.84 8.26
C TYR A 271 -3.75 -6.23 8.70
N VAL A 272 -3.46 -6.02 9.98
CA VAL A 272 -2.17 -6.34 10.58
C VAL A 272 -2.38 -7.19 11.82
N HIS A 273 -1.74 -8.34 11.89
CA HIS A 273 -1.68 -9.14 13.10
C HIS A 273 -0.70 -8.52 14.09
N ALA A 274 -1.20 -7.68 14.96
CA ALA A 274 -0.43 -6.87 15.91
C ALA A 274 -1.27 -6.46 17.12
N GLN A 275 -0.61 -6.08 18.21
CA GLN A 275 -1.27 -5.28 19.24
C GLN A 275 -1.54 -3.88 18.68
N ASN A 276 -2.59 -3.22 19.18
CA ASN A 276 -2.96 -1.87 18.74
C ASN A 276 -2.01 -0.81 19.31
N THR A 277 -0.73 -0.89 18.92
CA THR A 277 0.32 0.07 19.24
C THR A 277 1.11 0.46 17.99
N TYR A 278 1.66 1.68 17.97
CA TYR A 278 2.46 2.14 16.84
C TYR A 278 3.61 1.18 16.50
N THR A 279 4.31 0.70 17.51
CA THR A 279 5.45 -0.21 17.31
C THR A 279 5.01 -1.54 16.70
N ASP A 280 4.00 -2.18 17.28
CA ASP A 280 3.57 -3.51 16.84
C ASP A 280 2.95 -3.49 15.45
N VAL A 281 2.18 -2.43 15.10
CA VAL A 281 1.63 -2.24 13.75
C VAL A 281 2.76 -2.08 12.74
N LEU A 282 3.75 -1.22 13.02
CA LEU A 282 4.88 -1.00 12.12
C LEU A 282 5.72 -2.27 11.94
N ASP A 283 5.95 -3.03 13.02
CA ASP A 283 6.68 -4.29 12.99
C ASP A 283 5.87 -5.39 12.28
N GLY A 284 4.55 -5.39 12.43
CA GLY A 284 3.64 -6.27 11.68
C GLY A 284 3.73 -6.04 10.17
N LEU A 285 3.65 -4.77 9.74
CA LEU A 285 3.86 -4.36 8.35
C LEU A 285 5.25 -4.80 7.85
N ARG A 286 6.31 -4.55 8.64
CA ARG A 286 7.68 -4.93 8.28
C ARG A 286 7.87 -6.43 8.18
N ALA A 287 7.22 -7.20 9.02
CA ALA A 287 7.32 -8.65 9.04
C ALA A 287 6.45 -9.35 7.98
N GLY A 288 5.44 -8.64 7.43
CA GLY A 288 4.45 -9.23 6.52
C GLY A 288 3.35 -10.00 7.25
N ARG A 289 3.10 -9.70 8.53
CA ARG A 289 1.96 -10.22 9.27
C ARG A 289 0.68 -9.45 8.91
N ILE A 290 0.36 -9.46 7.61
CA ILE A 290 -0.69 -8.63 7.03
C ILE A 290 -1.50 -9.41 5.99
N PHE A 291 -2.71 -8.92 5.75
CA PHE A 291 -3.47 -9.27 4.56
C PHE A 291 -4.24 -8.04 4.04
N ALA A 292 -4.46 -8.01 2.74
CA ALA A 292 -5.11 -6.90 2.03
C ALA A 292 -6.52 -7.32 1.61
N VAL A 293 -7.50 -6.46 1.84
CA VAL A 293 -8.91 -6.72 1.55
C VAL A 293 -9.50 -5.60 0.70
N ALA A 294 -10.32 -5.96 -0.28
CA ALA A 294 -11.13 -5.06 -1.06
C ALA A 294 -12.62 -5.28 -0.75
N GLY A 295 -13.34 -4.21 -0.44
CA GLY A 295 -14.79 -4.19 -0.30
C GLY A 295 -15.35 -4.97 0.88
N ASP A 296 -14.56 -5.13 1.94
CA ASP A 296 -14.94 -5.90 3.14
C ASP A 296 -15.37 -7.36 2.84
N LEU A 297 -14.74 -7.97 1.83
CA LEU A 297 -15.01 -9.37 1.47
C LEU A 297 -14.80 -10.32 2.65
N ILE A 298 -13.76 -10.06 3.46
CA ILE A 298 -13.50 -10.76 4.73
C ILE A 298 -13.05 -9.73 5.77
N THR A 299 -13.28 -10.02 7.03
CA THR A 299 -12.84 -9.17 8.16
C THR A 299 -11.83 -9.85 9.07
N GLU A 300 -11.68 -11.16 8.95
CA GLU A 300 -10.66 -11.94 9.65
C GLU A 300 -10.03 -12.95 8.71
N LEU A 301 -8.74 -13.18 8.87
CA LEU A 301 -8.01 -14.24 8.19
C LEU A 301 -6.94 -14.79 9.13
N ASP A 302 -7.00 -16.09 9.38
CA ASP A 302 -5.97 -16.85 10.06
C ASP A 302 -5.47 -17.97 9.13
N VAL A 303 -4.17 -18.00 8.90
CA VAL A 303 -3.49 -19.03 8.12
C VAL A 303 -2.41 -19.65 8.98
N MET A 304 -2.55 -20.92 9.29
CA MET A 304 -1.63 -21.68 10.13
C MET A 304 -1.06 -22.86 9.36
N ALA A 305 0.26 -22.89 9.22
CA ALA A 305 0.99 -24.06 8.75
C ALA A 305 1.54 -24.82 9.96
N THR A 306 1.30 -26.14 9.99
CA THR A 306 1.71 -27.00 11.11
C THR A 306 2.47 -28.22 10.56
N ALA A 307 3.65 -28.50 11.13
CA ALA A 307 4.41 -29.74 10.87
C ALA A 307 4.88 -30.31 12.21
N LEU A 308 4.46 -31.52 12.52
CA LEU A 308 4.71 -32.15 13.85
C LEU A 308 4.28 -31.20 15.00
N THR A 309 5.27 -30.64 15.70
CA THR A 309 5.04 -29.73 16.83
C THR A 309 5.31 -28.27 16.49
N GLN A 310 5.79 -27.98 15.27
CA GLN A 310 6.12 -26.62 14.83
C GLN A 310 4.92 -25.97 14.14
N ARG A 311 4.83 -24.67 14.28
CA ARG A 311 3.77 -23.86 13.65
C ARG A 311 4.38 -22.57 13.10
N ALA A 312 3.78 -22.09 12.02
CA ALA A 312 4.03 -20.76 11.48
C ALA A 312 2.73 -20.14 10.97
N THR A 313 2.58 -18.84 11.13
CA THR A 313 1.45 -18.05 10.63
C THR A 313 1.91 -17.07 9.56
N VAL A 314 1.02 -16.18 9.11
CA VAL A 314 1.29 -15.16 8.09
C VAL A 314 2.55 -14.36 8.44
N GLY A 315 3.46 -14.21 7.48
CA GLY A 315 4.73 -13.49 7.65
C GLY A 315 5.85 -14.31 8.31
N GLU A 316 5.59 -15.53 8.74
CA GLU A 316 6.56 -16.40 9.42
C GLU A 316 7.14 -17.47 8.49
N THR A 317 8.14 -18.18 9.00
CA THR A 317 8.80 -19.29 8.33
C THR A 317 8.65 -20.55 9.17
N LEU A 318 8.15 -21.64 8.58
CA LEU A 318 8.14 -22.97 9.16
C LEU A 318 9.35 -23.73 8.64
N ASN A 319 10.23 -24.18 9.54
CA ASN A 319 11.33 -25.05 9.17
C ASN A 319 10.91 -26.51 9.31
N ILE A 320 11.02 -27.27 8.22
CA ILE A 320 10.58 -28.66 8.15
C ILE A 320 11.74 -29.55 7.69
N GLY A 321 11.69 -30.84 8.10
CA GLY A 321 12.58 -31.85 7.57
C GLY A 321 12.17 -32.31 6.18
N THR A 322 13.07 -33.06 5.54
CA THR A 322 12.76 -33.73 4.26
C THR A 322 11.60 -34.70 4.48
N ASP A 323 10.63 -34.70 3.58
CA ASP A 323 9.45 -35.58 3.59
C ASP A 323 8.44 -35.34 4.76
N GLU A 324 8.63 -34.27 5.54
CA GLU A 324 7.62 -33.88 6.51
C GLU A 324 6.36 -33.33 5.85
N ARG A 325 5.23 -33.82 6.35
CA ARG A 325 3.91 -33.31 5.95
C ARG A 325 3.63 -32.00 6.65
N VAL A 326 3.15 -31.02 5.88
CA VAL A 326 2.63 -29.75 6.40
C VAL A 326 1.12 -29.73 6.24
N ASP A 327 0.41 -29.50 7.33
CA ASP A 327 -1.01 -29.23 7.31
C ASP A 327 -1.24 -27.72 7.34
N VAL A 328 -1.99 -27.20 6.37
CA VAL A 328 -2.34 -25.78 6.28
C VAL A 328 -3.81 -25.60 6.63
N THR A 329 -4.07 -24.86 7.69
CA THR A 329 -5.42 -24.49 8.12
C THR A 329 -5.66 -23.03 7.73
N ILE A 330 -6.75 -22.76 7.04
CA ILE A 330 -7.19 -21.42 6.64
C ILE A 330 -8.55 -21.16 7.29
N ARG A 331 -8.65 -20.11 8.09
CA ARG A 331 -9.90 -19.62 8.66
C ARG A 331 -10.12 -18.18 8.24
N PHE A 332 -11.33 -17.83 7.91
CA PHE A 332 -11.72 -16.47 7.58
C PHE A 332 -13.14 -16.18 8.06
N LEU A 333 -13.41 -14.91 8.31
CA LEU A 333 -14.76 -14.42 8.58
C LEU A 333 -15.26 -13.65 7.37
N ASP A 334 -16.30 -14.18 6.74
CA ASP A 334 -17.12 -13.54 5.71
C ASP A 334 -18.25 -12.81 6.44
N PRO A 335 -18.28 -11.49 6.50
CA PRO A 335 -19.23 -10.75 7.33
C PRO A 335 -20.64 -10.78 6.74
N ASP A 336 -21.64 -11.02 7.58
CA ASP A 336 -23.07 -11.03 7.22
C ASP A 336 -23.67 -9.60 7.08
N ILE A 337 -22.83 -8.56 7.16
CA ILE A 337 -23.28 -7.17 7.08
C ILE A 337 -22.87 -6.54 5.75
N PRO A 338 -23.69 -5.65 5.18
CA PRO A 338 -23.29 -4.90 4.00
C PRO A 338 -22.03 -4.07 4.24
N ASN A 339 -21.17 -3.97 3.22
CA ASN A 339 -20.04 -3.05 3.24
C ASN A 339 -20.52 -1.58 3.16
N ALA A 340 -19.59 -0.63 3.19
CA ALA A 340 -19.90 0.80 3.11
C ALA A 340 -20.66 1.23 1.83
N SER A 341 -20.62 0.39 0.81
CA SER A 341 -21.35 0.59 -0.45
C SER A 341 -22.78 0.05 -0.43
N GLY A 342 -23.17 -0.67 0.63
CA GLY A 342 -24.44 -1.38 0.72
C GLY A 342 -24.44 -2.72 0.00
N ASP A 343 -23.28 -3.18 -0.49
CA ASP A 343 -23.14 -4.50 -1.11
C ASP A 343 -22.81 -5.55 -0.04
N SER A 344 -23.29 -6.77 -0.23
CA SER A 344 -22.95 -7.93 0.62
C SER A 344 -22.07 -8.89 -0.18
N PRO A 345 -20.78 -8.64 -0.28
CA PRO A 345 -19.86 -9.54 -0.97
C PRO A 345 -19.80 -10.88 -0.23
N MET A 346 -19.65 -11.97 -0.96
CA MET A 346 -19.51 -13.31 -0.38
C MET A 346 -18.27 -14.00 -0.91
N VAL A 347 -17.56 -14.70 -0.03
CA VAL A 347 -16.46 -15.57 -0.44
C VAL A 347 -17.00 -16.76 -1.22
N ASN A 348 -16.71 -16.79 -2.51
CA ASN A 348 -17.11 -17.87 -3.40
C ASN A 348 -16.10 -19.02 -3.46
N ARG A 349 -14.82 -18.69 -3.27
CA ARG A 349 -13.72 -19.65 -3.27
C ARG A 349 -12.53 -19.15 -2.48
N VAL A 350 -11.69 -20.09 -2.05
CA VAL A 350 -10.36 -19.85 -1.50
C VAL A 350 -9.35 -20.65 -2.32
N ASP A 351 -8.34 -20.00 -2.86
CA ASP A 351 -7.25 -20.63 -3.60
C ASP A 351 -5.99 -20.65 -2.74
N LEU A 352 -5.45 -21.83 -2.43
CA LEU A 352 -4.11 -21.97 -1.87
C LEU A 352 -3.10 -21.92 -3.01
N ILE A 353 -2.29 -20.87 -3.02
CA ILE A 353 -1.26 -20.63 -4.05
C ILE A 353 0.10 -20.97 -3.46
N LEU A 354 0.86 -21.80 -4.17
CA LEU A 354 2.21 -22.19 -3.79
C LEU A 354 3.19 -21.86 -4.91
N GLY A 355 4.40 -21.44 -4.53
CA GLY A 355 5.53 -21.25 -5.42
C GLY A 355 6.81 -21.69 -4.73
N ASP A 356 7.79 -22.16 -5.51
CA ASP A 356 9.08 -22.54 -4.99
C ASP A 356 9.97 -21.32 -4.80
N VAL A 357 10.81 -21.34 -3.77
CA VAL A 357 11.87 -20.36 -3.54
C VAL A 357 13.17 -20.93 -4.09
N ALA A 358 13.57 -20.45 -5.28
CA ALA A 358 14.75 -20.91 -6.00
C ALA A 358 15.98 -20.00 -5.82
N GLY A 359 15.81 -18.84 -5.16
CA GLY A 359 16.85 -17.83 -5.01
C GLY A 359 16.85 -16.77 -6.13
N PRO A 360 17.86 -15.91 -6.16
CA PRO A 360 17.92 -14.76 -7.07
C PRO A 360 17.78 -15.16 -8.55
N VAL A 361 17.02 -14.37 -9.29
CA VAL A 361 16.87 -14.53 -10.74
C VAL A 361 18.13 -14.08 -11.49
N ALA A 362 18.42 -14.71 -12.63
CA ALA A 362 19.56 -14.33 -13.48
C ALA A 362 19.30 -13.00 -14.22
N ASP A 363 18.08 -12.77 -14.66
CA ASP A 363 17.65 -11.51 -15.28
C ASP A 363 16.81 -10.72 -14.27
N ILE A 364 17.32 -9.57 -13.87
CA ILE A 364 16.70 -8.68 -12.88
C ILE A 364 15.31 -8.17 -13.33
N ASN A 365 15.01 -8.24 -14.63
CA ASN A 365 13.70 -7.89 -15.17
C ASN A 365 12.70 -9.06 -15.20
N THR A 366 13.08 -10.23 -14.69
CA THR A 366 12.16 -11.38 -14.63
C THR A 366 10.92 -11.03 -13.84
N ASP A 367 9.76 -11.18 -14.46
CA ASP A 367 8.45 -10.85 -13.89
C ASP A 367 7.55 -12.08 -13.73
N THR A 368 8.14 -13.28 -13.69
CA THR A 368 7.40 -14.54 -13.56
C THR A 368 8.08 -15.52 -12.63
N ASN A 369 7.26 -16.25 -11.86
CA ASN A 369 7.65 -17.48 -11.20
C ASN A 369 6.86 -18.65 -11.81
N LYS A 370 7.50 -19.45 -12.64
CA LYS A 370 6.85 -20.57 -13.35
C LYS A 370 6.41 -21.73 -12.43
N THR A 371 6.89 -21.77 -11.19
CA THR A 371 6.52 -22.78 -10.20
C THR A 371 5.27 -22.42 -9.44
N THR A 372 4.89 -21.12 -9.46
CA THR A 372 3.68 -20.66 -8.77
C THR A 372 2.42 -21.18 -9.44
N ARG A 373 1.57 -21.78 -8.63
CA ARG A 373 0.32 -22.39 -9.07
C ARG A 373 -0.73 -22.39 -7.98
N VAL A 374 -1.98 -22.48 -8.37
CA VAL A 374 -3.07 -22.84 -7.46
C VAL A 374 -2.90 -24.33 -7.11
N ALA A 375 -2.44 -24.59 -5.89
CA ALA A 375 -2.23 -25.97 -5.41
C ALA A 375 -3.56 -26.63 -5.04
N THR A 376 -4.46 -25.88 -4.42
CA THR A 376 -5.78 -26.37 -4.01
C THR A 376 -6.78 -25.23 -4.07
N ARG A 377 -8.00 -25.58 -4.48
CA ARG A 377 -9.15 -24.66 -4.50
C ARG A 377 -10.24 -25.18 -3.60
N PHE A 378 -10.73 -24.34 -2.71
CA PHE A 378 -11.85 -24.62 -1.84
C PHE A 378 -13.06 -23.79 -2.25
N THR A 379 -14.24 -24.37 -2.07
CA THR A 379 -15.53 -23.72 -2.33
C THR A 379 -16.49 -24.05 -1.19
N ALA A 380 -17.68 -23.48 -1.18
CA ALA A 380 -18.70 -23.76 -0.18
C ALA A 380 -19.05 -25.25 -0.03
N ALA A 381 -18.72 -26.07 -1.02
CA ALA A 381 -18.91 -27.54 -0.96
C ALA A 381 -17.76 -28.27 -0.26
N THR A 382 -16.62 -27.59 -0.01
CA THR A 382 -15.39 -28.26 0.48
C THR A 382 -14.83 -27.63 1.77
N TRP A 383 -15.29 -26.48 2.21
CA TRP A 383 -14.98 -25.96 3.54
C TRP A 383 -16.09 -26.27 4.55
N THR A 384 -15.76 -26.19 5.83
CA THR A 384 -16.75 -26.26 6.92
C THR A 384 -17.09 -24.85 7.38
N ARG A 385 -18.32 -24.65 7.85
CA ARG A 385 -18.72 -23.44 8.58
C ARG A 385 -18.74 -23.78 10.06
N ASP A 386 -17.99 -23.02 10.82
CA ASP A 386 -18.11 -22.98 12.28
C ASP A 386 -19.21 -21.96 12.60
N GLY A 387 -20.35 -22.38 13.14
CA GLY A 387 -21.62 -21.68 13.23
C GLY A 387 -21.69 -20.36 13.91
#